data_1bafe54176b34142fef136bbd2f63009
#
_entry.id   1bafe54176b34142fef136bbd2f63009
#
_cell.length_a   1.000
_cell.length_b   1.000
_cell.length_c   1.000
_cell.angle_alpha   90.00
_cell.angle_beta   90.00
_cell.angle_gamma   90.00
#
_symmetry.space_group_name_H-M   'P 1'
#
loop_
_entity.id
_entity.type
_entity.pdbx_description
1 polymer ?
#
loop_
_entity_poly.entity_id
_entity_poly.type
_entity_poly.pdbx_seq_one_letter_code
_entity_poly.pdbx_strand_id
1 'polypeptide(L)'
;MVTTLCINPQCSEPENPDDRDRCAACGSRLLLGKRFRPVEALGQGGFGRTYLAWDEAAKPPERCVVKQIVRSRGSRDLDLAEAKRLAQLGQHPQIPQLLAILESKRDICLVQSYGVGRNLEQILQADGVFGEKSVRSLLLSLLPVLQFIHEQGVIHRDLKPENILLPGPDQPPILVDFGAARTTPTATELETTGTVIGSAGYAAPEQALGKAVPASDLYSLGMTCLHVLTDQHPFDLYSVAEDRWVWRDFCPTLVSAALGRILDRLVARSLRSRYANAEAVLADLAPAGIWEPRSPTTALPPATAPWRCTQVWPTPGRIANAIAVSPDSRAIAIANSDHSVQVWDAKTGEVLQTWARRFGLGDGHPDAVMAVAFHPDGTSLLSASRDGTIKQWSLQTYRLQQTLRQPGWQLTAIALTPNGETLITADVAGRLSLWDVATGQRRWELVRHAGRVNDVVLSPEGSRLMSVGEGGTLRLWGLPAGQLLHTWTAKAPLRTVALSATEPALITGDQSGQVTLWSLTDFAEHSKLDQHQDAVSAIALSPDERWLATGSRDREIHLWQWQPDERRQVAVLRHDWGVRDLVFTPDSQALISSAADETIRVWQATPSGQVGS
;
A
#
# COMPACT_ATOMS: atom_id res chain seq x y z
N MET A 1 3.28 25.26 13.16
CA MET A 1 4.33 26.17 12.63
C MET A 1 5.13 25.38 11.64
N VAL A 2 5.27 25.86 10.43
CA VAL A 2 6.14 25.22 9.43
C VAL A 2 7.58 25.41 9.92
N THR A 3 8.36 24.34 10.00
CA THR A 3 9.77 24.38 10.41
C THR A 3 10.64 24.27 9.17
N THR A 4 11.77 25.00 9.13
CA THR A 4 12.80 24.84 8.10
C THR A 4 13.99 24.06 8.68
N LEU A 5 14.61 23.23 7.84
CA LEU A 5 15.75 22.41 8.25
C LEU A 5 17.10 22.99 7.83
N CYS A 6 18.04 23.01 8.76
CA CYS A 6 19.44 23.27 8.47
C CYS A 6 20.09 21.99 7.91
N ILE A 7 20.57 22.05 6.67
CA ILE A 7 21.22 20.90 6.02
C ILE A 7 22.73 20.78 6.34
N ASN A 8 23.29 21.61 7.24
CA ASN A 8 24.69 21.47 7.65
C ASN A 8 24.86 20.15 8.43
N PRO A 9 25.68 19.19 7.96
CA PRO A 9 25.85 17.89 8.62
C PRO A 9 26.38 17.96 10.06
N GLN A 10 27.00 19.08 10.45
CA GLN A 10 27.56 19.31 11.78
C GLN A 10 26.65 20.14 12.69
N CYS A 11 25.41 20.42 12.27
CA CYS A 11 24.46 21.18 13.07
C CYS A 11 23.88 20.31 14.19
N SER A 12 23.99 20.77 15.43
CA SER A 12 23.44 20.08 16.61
C SER A 12 21.91 20.23 16.73
N GLU A 13 21.35 21.34 16.21
CA GLU A 13 19.94 21.68 16.28
C GLU A 13 19.47 22.13 14.88
N PRO A 14 19.08 21.18 13.98
CA PRO A 14 18.78 21.50 12.60
C PRO A 14 17.41 22.18 12.40
N GLU A 15 16.47 22.04 13.33
CA GLU A 15 15.13 22.62 13.23
C GLU A 15 15.14 24.12 13.54
N ASN A 16 14.48 24.90 12.67
CA ASN A 16 14.38 26.35 12.82
C ASN A 16 12.98 26.82 12.41
N PRO A 17 12.47 27.95 12.95
CA PRO A 17 11.29 28.63 12.42
C PRO A 17 11.45 29.01 10.94
N ASP A 18 10.36 29.00 10.18
CA ASP A 18 10.35 29.23 8.73
C ASP A 18 10.64 30.68 8.32
N ASP A 19 10.53 31.64 9.25
CA ASP A 19 10.82 33.06 9.06
C ASP A 19 12.32 33.41 9.13
N ARG A 20 13.18 32.43 9.43
CA ARG A 20 14.62 32.66 9.57
C ARG A 20 15.37 32.39 8.28
N ASP A 21 16.36 33.27 7.99
CA ASP A 21 17.32 33.09 6.90
C ASP A 21 18.54 32.26 7.28
N ARG A 22 18.82 32.18 8.61
CA ARG A 22 20.00 31.48 9.14
C ARG A 22 19.64 30.59 10.32
N CYS A 23 20.31 29.46 10.38
CA CYS A 23 20.20 28.54 11.49
C CYS A 23 20.64 29.17 12.81
N ALA A 24 19.81 29.04 13.84
CA ALA A 24 20.07 29.57 15.16
C ALA A 24 21.33 28.95 15.81
N ALA A 25 21.56 27.66 15.60
CA ALA A 25 22.66 26.93 16.23
C ALA A 25 24.01 27.10 15.50
N CYS A 26 24.05 27.02 14.17
CA CYS A 26 25.32 26.99 13.43
C CYS A 26 25.52 28.14 12.46
N GLY A 27 24.56 29.07 12.30
CA GLY A 27 24.63 30.24 11.44
C GLY A 27 24.56 29.93 9.92
N SER A 28 24.40 28.65 9.51
CA SER A 28 24.26 28.27 8.11
C SER A 28 23.02 28.87 7.48
N ARG A 29 23.05 29.16 6.19
CA ARG A 29 21.89 29.65 5.46
C ARG A 29 20.84 28.56 5.36
N LEU A 30 19.58 28.88 5.63
CA LEU A 30 18.43 27.96 5.54
C LEU A 30 17.79 27.98 4.15
N LEU A 31 17.88 29.10 3.43
CA LEU A 31 17.42 29.23 2.05
C LEU A 31 18.57 28.95 1.08
N LEU A 32 18.56 27.80 0.44
CA LEU A 32 19.61 27.34 -0.47
C LEU A 32 19.47 28.04 -1.82
N GLY A 33 20.59 28.58 -2.34
CA GLY A 33 20.59 29.31 -3.60
C GLY A 33 19.63 30.51 -3.65
N LYS A 34 19.16 31.00 -2.49
CA LYS A 34 18.13 32.06 -2.34
C LYS A 34 16.78 31.65 -2.95
N ARG A 35 16.51 30.34 -3.03
CA ARG A 35 15.32 29.80 -3.72
C ARG A 35 14.71 28.59 -3.02
N PHE A 36 15.50 27.67 -2.49
CA PHE A 36 15.01 26.38 -2.02
C PHE A 36 15.10 26.29 -0.50
N ARG A 37 13.97 25.99 0.16
CA ARG A 37 13.86 25.90 1.63
C ARG A 37 13.64 24.45 2.06
N PRO A 38 14.63 23.76 2.64
CA PRO A 38 14.46 22.42 3.18
C PRO A 38 13.51 22.42 4.39
N VAL A 39 12.60 21.43 4.44
CA VAL A 39 11.59 21.33 5.50
C VAL A 39 11.56 19.98 6.19
N GLU A 40 12.01 18.91 5.52
CA GLU A 40 11.97 17.56 6.05
C GLU A 40 13.14 16.74 5.54
N ALA A 41 13.70 15.87 6.38
CA ALA A 41 14.70 14.89 5.96
C ALA A 41 13.99 13.63 5.45
N LEU A 42 14.15 13.31 4.16
CA LEU A 42 13.57 12.13 3.52
C LEU A 42 14.40 10.86 3.72
N GLY A 43 15.74 11.02 3.90
CA GLY A 43 16.60 9.87 4.12
C GLY A 43 18.10 10.23 4.14
N GLN A 44 18.88 9.27 4.64
CA GLN A 44 20.35 9.32 4.62
C GLN A 44 20.88 7.99 4.11
N GLY A 45 21.69 8.02 3.08
CA GLY A 45 22.31 6.85 2.46
C GLY A 45 23.83 7.03 2.25
N GLY A 46 24.47 6.04 1.66
CA GLY A 46 25.92 6.06 1.38
C GLY A 46 26.36 7.20 0.45
N PHE A 47 25.46 7.79 -0.32
CA PHE A 47 25.73 8.86 -1.29
C PHE A 47 25.40 10.26 -0.77
N GLY A 48 24.81 10.41 0.44
CA GLY A 48 24.46 11.71 1.00
C GLY A 48 23.15 11.73 1.76
N ARG A 49 22.61 12.93 1.93
CA ARG A 49 21.33 13.18 2.61
C ARG A 49 20.32 13.75 1.63
N THR A 50 19.09 13.32 1.74
CA THR A 50 17.97 13.77 0.89
C THR A 50 16.94 14.50 1.73
N TYR A 51 16.49 15.66 1.24
CA TYR A 51 15.54 16.53 1.94
C TYR A 51 14.37 16.89 1.02
N LEU A 52 13.18 16.94 1.57
CA LEU A 52 12.06 17.65 0.98
C LEU A 52 12.28 19.17 1.18
N ALA A 53 12.02 19.94 0.14
CA ALA A 53 12.15 21.38 0.18
C ALA A 53 11.02 22.06 -0.59
N TRP A 54 10.84 23.35 -0.34
CA TRP A 54 10.00 24.21 -1.15
C TRP A 54 10.85 25.03 -2.11
N ASP A 55 10.41 25.11 -3.37
CA ASP A 55 10.89 26.08 -4.34
C ASP A 55 10.07 27.36 -4.18
N GLU A 56 10.59 28.32 -3.43
CA GLU A 56 9.91 29.59 -3.15
C GLU A 56 9.88 30.55 -4.36
N ALA A 57 10.63 30.25 -5.44
CA ALA A 57 10.59 31.06 -6.65
C ALA A 57 9.43 30.64 -7.59
N ALA A 58 8.89 29.45 -7.45
CA ALA A 58 7.69 29.01 -8.14
C ALA A 58 6.45 29.73 -7.61
N LYS A 59 5.45 29.94 -8.48
CA LYS A 59 4.19 30.63 -8.11
C LYS A 59 2.98 29.81 -8.58
N PRO A 60 2.29 29.10 -7.68
CA PRO A 60 2.54 28.96 -6.23
C PRO A 60 3.86 28.23 -5.92
N PRO A 61 4.38 28.29 -4.69
CA PRO A 61 5.54 27.51 -4.26
C PRO A 61 5.33 26.02 -4.51
N GLU A 62 6.34 25.33 -5.03
CA GLU A 62 6.29 23.93 -5.40
C GLU A 62 7.23 23.08 -4.54
N ARG A 63 6.86 21.81 -4.32
CA ARG A 63 7.75 20.87 -3.64
C ARG A 63 8.90 20.45 -4.56
N CYS A 64 10.08 20.33 -3.98
CA CYS A 64 11.26 19.80 -4.66
C CYS A 64 12.08 18.92 -3.71
N VAL A 65 13.01 18.17 -4.25
CA VAL A 65 13.93 17.30 -3.50
C VAL A 65 15.34 17.87 -3.60
N VAL A 66 15.99 18.03 -2.45
CA VAL A 66 17.39 18.45 -2.36
C VAL A 66 18.23 17.25 -1.94
N LYS A 67 19.12 16.78 -2.83
CA LYS A 67 20.08 15.72 -2.55
C LYS A 67 21.45 16.35 -2.27
N GLN A 68 21.90 16.28 -1.02
CA GLN A 68 23.19 16.79 -0.59
C GLN A 68 24.26 15.70 -0.66
N ILE A 69 25.28 15.90 -1.47
CA ILE A 69 26.42 15.01 -1.67
C ILE A 69 27.65 15.64 -1.04
N VAL A 70 28.27 14.97 -0.07
CA VAL A 70 29.49 15.44 0.59
C VAL A 70 30.69 15.18 -0.33
N ARG A 71 31.46 16.21 -0.63
CA ARG A 71 32.64 16.12 -1.51
C ARG A 71 33.78 15.35 -0.85
N SER A 72 34.23 14.29 -1.49
CA SER A 72 35.51 13.65 -1.18
C SER A 72 36.67 14.38 -1.88
N ARG A 73 37.88 14.38 -1.30
CA ARG A 73 39.04 14.98 -1.91
C ARG A 73 39.35 14.32 -3.26
N GLY A 74 39.19 15.07 -4.38
CA GLY A 74 39.52 14.64 -5.74
C GLY A 74 38.34 14.33 -6.68
N SER A 75 37.04 14.51 -6.27
CA SER A 75 35.88 14.09 -7.06
C SER A 75 35.21 15.19 -7.92
N ARG A 76 35.78 16.38 -8.03
CA ARG A 76 35.10 17.57 -8.58
C ARG A 76 34.52 17.40 -9.99
N ASP A 77 35.25 16.71 -10.88
CA ASP A 77 34.84 16.55 -12.28
C ASP A 77 33.79 15.42 -12.48
N LEU A 78 33.84 14.41 -11.62
CA LEU A 78 32.88 13.29 -11.65
C LEU A 78 31.49 13.75 -11.20
N ASP A 79 31.38 14.55 -10.14
CA ASP A 79 30.12 15.04 -9.59
C ASP A 79 29.39 15.98 -10.57
N LEU A 80 30.13 16.79 -11.32
CA LEU A 80 29.56 17.71 -12.32
C LEU A 80 29.12 16.99 -13.60
N ALA A 81 29.80 15.91 -13.97
CA ALA A 81 29.43 15.07 -15.09
C ALA A 81 28.11 14.30 -14.80
N GLU A 82 27.93 13.82 -13.58
CA GLU A 82 26.69 13.18 -13.12
C GLU A 82 25.51 14.17 -13.16
N ALA A 83 25.70 15.38 -12.64
CA ALA A 83 24.67 16.42 -12.68
C ALA A 83 24.24 16.80 -14.10
N LYS A 84 25.18 16.88 -15.05
CA LYS A 84 24.88 17.15 -16.48
C LYS A 84 24.06 16.01 -17.11
N ARG A 85 24.36 14.75 -16.75
CA ARG A 85 23.62 13.58 -17.24
C ARG A 85 22.18 13.57 -16.69
N LEU A 86 22.03 13.83 -15.40
CA LEU A 86 20.70 13.96 -14.80
C LEU A 86 19.87 15.06 -15.46
N ALA A 87 20.49 16.16 -15.88
CA ALA A 87 19.82 17.22 -16.65
C ALA A 87 19.31 16.72 -18.01
N GLN A 88 20.04 15.83 -18.68
CA GLN A 88 19.62 15.22 -19.95
C GLN A 88 18.52 14.18 -19.75
N LEU A 89 18.67 13.30 -18.74
CA LEU A 89 17.69 12.27 -18.41
C LEU A 89 16.36 12.87 -17.92
N GLY A 90 16.38 13.99 -17.22
CA GLY A 90 15.19 14.69 -16.72
C GLY A 90 14.25 15.25 -17.79
N GLN A 91 14.56 15.07 -19.08
CA GLN A 91 13.61 15.31 -20.18
C GLN A 91 12.57 14.19 -20.32
N HIS A 92 12.82 13.03 -19.73
CA HIS A 92 11.86 11.92 -19.73
C HIS A 92 10.78 12.13 -18.64
N PRO A 93 9.48 12.00 -18.94
CA PRO A 93 8.40 12.30 -17.99
C PRO A 93 8.40 11.42 -16.73
N GLN A 94 9.03 10.26 -16.79
CA GLN A 94 9.13 9.30 -15.67
C GLN A 94 10.46 9.45 -14.89
N ILE A 95 11.21 10.52 -15.10
CA ILE A 95 12.47 10.82 -14.39
C ILE A 95 12.38 12.24 -13.82
N PRO A 96 12.69 12.47 -12.53
CA PRO A 96 12.66 13.81 -11.96
C PRO A 96 13.56 14.80 -12.71
N GLN A 97 13.02 15.97 -13.02
CA GLN A 97 13.77 17.03 -13.68
C GLN A 97 14.77 17.67 -12.72
N LEU A 98 16.01 17.91 -13.18
CA LEU A 98 16.99 18.69 -12.43
C LEU A 98 16.64 20.18 -12.50
N LEU A 99 16.32 20.80 -11.36
CA LEU A 99 15.94 22.20 -11.24
C LEU A 99 17.13 23.12 -11.00
N ALA A 100 18.12 22.66 -10.23
CA ALA A 100 19.34 23.42 -9.94
C ALA A 100 20.47 22.53 -9.43
N ILE A 101 21.69 23.03 -9.61
CA ILE A 101 22.92 22.53 -8.99
C ILE A 101 23.47 23.65 -8.11
N LEU A 102 23.56 23.39 -6.81
CA LEU A 102 24.10 24.37 -5.85
C LEU A 102 25.42 23.84 -5.31
N GLU A 103 26.47 24.55 -5.62
CA GLU A 103 27.83 24.19 -5.19
C GLU A 103 28.25 24.95 -3.96
N SER A 104 28.79 24.25 -2.97
CA SER A 104 29.52 24.83 -1.84
C SER A 104 30.96 24.31 -1.81
N LYS A 105 31.76 24.85 -0.87
CA LYS A 105 33.14 24.36 -0.65
C LYS A 105 33.21 22.92 -0.16
N ARG A 106 32.12 22.41 0.47
CA ARG A 106 32.09 21.12 1.18
C ARG A 106 31.18 20.10 0.53
N ASP A 107 30.13 20.54 -0.17
CA ASP A 107 29.08 19.72 -0.71
C ASP A 107 28.54 20.24 -2.05
N ILE A 108 27.83 19.38 -2.75
CA ILE A 108 27.00 19.73 -3.90
C ILE A 108 25.58 19.36 -3.54
N CYS A 109 24.63 20.26 -3.78
CA CYS A 109 23.22 19.97 -3.67
C CYS A 109 22.60 19.89 -5.08
N LEU A 110 22.06 18.74 -5.43
CA LEU A 110 21.25 18.55 -6.62
C LEU A 110 19.79 18.79 -6.23
N VAL A 111 19.13 19.73 -6.88
CA VAL A 111 17.72 20.03 -6.65
C VAL A 111 16.92 19.48 -7.81
N GLN A 112 15.95 18.62 -7.50
CA GLN A 112 15.12 17.93 -8.48
C GLN A 112 13.64 18.21 -8.22
N SER A 113 12.81 18.08 -9.25
CA SER A 113 11.36 18.10 -9.08
C SER A 113 10.92 16.99 -8.12
N TYR A 114 9.88 17.27 -7.34
CA TYR A 114 9.31 16.30 -6.41
C TYR A 114 8.51 15.25 -7.17
N GLY A 115 8.91 14.00 -7.08
CA GLY A 115 8.12 12.87 -7.56
C GLY A 115 6.95 12.65 -6.60
N VAL A 116 5.74 12.85 -7.08
CA VAL A 116 4.52 12.57 -6.31
C VAL A 116 4.28 11.06 -6.30
N GLY A 117 3.76 10.53 -5.19
CA GLY A 117 3.38 9.13 -5.08
C GLY A 117 4.10 8.38 -3.97
N ARG A 118 3.64 7.14 -3.73
CA ARG A 118 4.31 6.20 -2.81
C ARG A 118 5.30 5.33 -3.57
N ASN A 119 6.39 4.96 -2.93
CA ASN A 119 7.29 3.98 -3.51
C ASN A 119 6.73 2.55 -3.39
N LEU A 120 7.27 1.61 -4.19
CA LEU A 120 6.78 0.23 -4.20
C LEU A 120 6.91 -0.45 -2.84
N GLU A 121 7.92 -0.12 -2.05
CA GLU A 121 8.11 -0.67 -0.70
C GLU A 121 6.99 -0.21 0.25
N GLN A 122 6.66 1.08 0.24
CA GLN A 122 5.54 1.62 1.01
C GLN A 122 4.20 0.99 0.59
N ILE A 123 4.04 0.72 -0.72
CA ILE A 123 2.84 0.07 -1.24
C ILE A 123 2.81 -1.39 -0.80
N LEU A 124 3.93 -2.11 -0.89
CA LEU A 124 4.04 -3.50 -0.46
C LEU A 124 3.68 -3.65 1.03
N GLN A 125 4.27 -2.81 1.88
CA GLN A 125 3.99 -2.82 3.33
C GLN A 125 2.55 -2.45 3.67
N ALA A 126 1.99 -1.52 2.94
CA ALA A 126 0.65 -1.02 3.19
C ALA A 126 -0.43 -1.89 2.52
N ASP A 127 -0.20 -2.31 1.26
CA ASP A 127 -1.20 -2.96 0.40
C ASP A 127 -0.95 -4.47 0.27
N GLY A 128 0.23 -4.97 0.71
CA GLY A 128 0.70 -6.34 0.57
C GLY A 128 1.16 -6.65 -0.87
N VAL A 129 1.36 -7.93 -1.16
CA VAL A 129 1.96 -8.41 -2.41
C VAL A 129 1.20 -7.98 -3.66
N PHE A 130 1.97 -7.78 -4.72
CA PHE A 130 1.44 -7.45 -6.04
C PHE A 130 0.94 -8.72 -6.75
N GLY A 131 -0.13 -8.60 -7.54
CA GLY A 131 -0.59 -9.65 -8.44
C GLY A 131 0.18 -9.64 -9.79
N GLU A 132 0.01 -10.70 -10.58
CA GLU A 132 0.64 -10.83 -11.90
C GLU A 132 0.38 -9.62 -12.81
N LYS A 133 -0.86 -9.12 -12.83
CA LYS A 133 -1.26 -7.99 -13.67
C LYS A 133 -0.51 -6.71 -13.30
N SER A 134 -0.38 -6.43 -12.01
CA SER A 134 0.35 -5.26 -11.49
C SER A 134 1.83 -5.34 -11.84
N VAL A 135 2.44 -6.52 -11.73
CA VAL A 135 3.84 -6.73 -12.12
C VAL A 135 4.03 -6.61 -13.64
N ARG A 136 3.10 -7.13 -14.45
CA ARG A 136 3.15 -6.91 -15.91
C ARG A 136 3.04 -5.44 -16.28
N SER A 137 2.12 -4.70 -15.67
CA SER A 137 1.97 -3.26 -15.87
C SER A 137 3.23 -2.50 -15.47
N LEU A 138 3.84 -2.85 -14.34
CA LEU A 138 5.09 -2.28 -13.87
C LEU A 138 6.23 -2.51 -14.87
N LEU A 139 6.40 -3.75 -15.35
CA LEU A 139 7.41 -4.08 -16.36
C LEU A 139 7.18 -3.31 -17.65
N LEU A 140 5.95 -3.29 -18.19
CA LEU A 140 5.61 -2.58 -19.42
C LEU A 140 5.86 -1.07 -19.31
N SER A 141 5.72 -0.50 -18.13
CA SER A 141 5.91 0.94 -17.88
C SER A 141 7.37 1.32 -17.62
N LEU A 142 8.18 0.45 -17.00
CA LEU A 142 9.57 0.76 -16.64
C LEU A 142 10.59 0.34 -17.69
N LEU A 143 10.32 -0.72 -18.47
CA LEU A 143 11.24 -1.17 -19.51
C LEU A 143 11.54 -0.09 -20.57
N PRO A 144 10.55 0.72 -21.06
CA PRO A 144 10.86 1.85 -21.94
C PRO A 144 11.74 2.91 -21.29
N VAL A 145 11.59 3.16 -19.97
CA VAL A 145 12.46 4.10 -19.23
C VAL A 145 13.88 3.56 -19.17
N LEU A 146 14.05 2.27 -18.87
CA LEU A 146 15.36 1.62 -18.86
C LEU A 146 16.00 1.62 -20.25
N GLN A 147 15.22 1.36 -21.30
CA GLN A 147 15.70 1.45 -22.66
C GLN A 147 16.24 2.86 -22.95
N PHE A 148 15.46 3.91 -22.63
CA PHE A 148 15.86 5.30 -22.82
C PHE A 148 17.17 5.63 -22.10
N ILE A 149 17.32 5.30 -20.81
CA ILE A 149 18.56 5.62 -20.08
C ILE A 149 19.76 4.84 -20.60
N HIS A 150 19.55 3.56 -21.00
CA HIS A 150 20.60 2.73 -21.57
C HIS A 150 21.09 3.23 -22.95
N GLU A 151 20.18 3.73 -23.79
CA GLU A 151 20.52 4.40 -25.07
C GLU A 151 21.34 5.68 -24.85
N GLN A 152 21.14 6.38 -23.74
CA GLN A 152 21.99 7.51 -23.31
C GLN A 152 23.31 7.06 -22.65
N GLY A 153 23.59 5.76 -22.67
CA GLY A 153 24.79 5.17 -22.07
C GLY A 153 24.80 5.22 -20.54
N VAL A 154 23.65 5.31 -19.89
CA VAL A 154 23.52 5.37 -18.42
C VAL A 154 22.98 4.06 -17.88
N ILE A 155 23.56 3.55 -16.80
CA ILE A 155 23.09 2.39 -16.04
C ILE A 155 22.67 2.91 -14.66
N HIS A 156 21.47 2.57 -14.19
CA HIS A 156 20.89 3.07 -12.93
C HIS A 156 21.61 2.52 -11.70
N ARG A 157 21.85 1.20 -11.65
CA ARG A 157 22.61 0.44 -10.63
C ARG A 157 21.97 0.31 -9.25
N ASP A 158 20.84 0.96 -8.99
CA ASP A 158 20.14 0.87 -7.69
C ASP A 158 18.63 0.79 -7.88
N LEU A 159 18.19 -0.11 -8.79
CA LEU A 159 16.77 -0.42 -8.95
C LEU A 159 16.30 -1.31 -7.80
N LYS A 160 15.33 -0.79 -7.04
CA LYS A 160 14.70 -1.45 -5.90
C LYS A 160 13.34 -0.80 -5.60
N PRO A 161 12.49 -1.42 -4.78
CA PRO A 161 11.15 -0.90 -4.51
C PRO A 161 11.12 0.56 -4.03
N GLU A 162 12.08 0.98 -3.21
CA GLU A 162 12.13 2.34 -2.66
C GLU A 162 12.40 3.41 -3.72
N ASN A 163 13.03 3.04 -4.86
CA ASN A 163 13.43 3.96 -5.92
C ASN A 163 12.44 4.03 -7.09
N ILE A 164 11.27 3.39 -6.96
CA ILE A 164 10.20 3.42 -7.95
C ILE A 164 8.95 3.98 -7.29
N LEU A 165 8.53 5.19 -7.71
CA LEU A 165 7.32 5.84 -7.22
C LEU A 165 6.15 5.55 -8.15
N LEU A 166 4.98 5.30 -7.57
CA LEU A 166 3.70 5.24 -8.28
C LEU A 166 2.89 6.49 -7.95
N PRO A 167 2.78 7.47 -8.87
CA PRO A 167 2.07 8.73 -8.61
C PRO A 167 0.56 8.56 -8.50
N GLY A 168 0.01 7.62 -9.24
CA GLY A 168 -1.42 7.36 -9.31
C GLY A 168 -1.75 6.29 -10.34
N PRO A 169 -3.02 5.89 -10.41
CA PRO A 169 -3.45 4.72 -11.17
C PRO A 169 -3.24 4.83 -12.69
N ASP A 170 -3.40 6.02 -13.24
CA ASP A 170 -3.27 6.26 -14.68
C ASP A 170 -1.98 7.00 -15.03
N GLN A 171 -1.09 7.16 -14.04
CA GLN A 171 0.20 7.79 -14.24
C GLN A 171 1.31 6.73 -14.26
N PRO A 172 2.27 6.86 -15.18
CA PRO A 172 3.38 5.93 -15.24
C PRO A 172 4.26 6.06 -13.99
N PRO A 173 4.91 4.96 -13.55
CA PRO A 173 5.85 4.99 -12.44
C PRO A 173 6.99 5.95 -12.71
N ILE A 174 7.48 6.63 -11.66
CA ILE A 174 8.62 7.53 -11.72
C ILE A 174 9.83 6.81 -11.13
N LEU A 175 10.91 6.78 -11.90
CA LEU A 175 12.19 6.23 -11.47
C LEU A 175 13.03 7.32 -10.82
N VAL A 176 13.38 7.14 -9.55
CA VAL A 176 14.12 8.13 -8.75
C VAL A 176 15.48 7.59 -8.31
N ASP A 177 16.31 8.46 -7.77
CA ASP A 177 17.61 8.16 -7.17
C ASP A 177 18.68 7.60 -8.13
N PHE A 178 19.11 8.43 -9.06
CA PHE A 178 20.23 8.14 -9.98
C PHE A 178 21.62 8.31 -9.33
N GLY A 179 21.73 8.37 -8.00
CA GLY A 179 23.00 8.61 -7.30
C GLY A 179 24.05 7.51 -7.48
N ALA A 180 23.63 6.31 -7.87
CA ALA A 180 24.51 5.19 -8.22
C ALA A 180 24.77 5.08 -9.73
N ALA A 181 24.10 5.90 -10.56
CA ALA A 181 24.17 5.79 -12.01
C ALA A 181 25.56 6.15 -12.57
N ARG A 182 26.04 5.37 -13.53
CA ARG A 182 27.29 5.65 -14.26
C ARG A 182 27.11 5.42 -15.76
N THR A 183 27.97 6.05 -16.56
CA THR A 183 28.12 5.72 -17.99
C THR A 183 28.64 4.30 -18.15
N THR A 184 28.21 3.67 -19.23
CA THR A 184 28.77 2.38 -19.69
C THR A 184 30.28 2.57 -19.87
N PRO A 185 31.14 1.77 -19.19
CA PRO A 185 32.60 1.94 -19.33
C PRO A 185 33.02 1.72 -20.78
N THR A 186 33.88 2.59 -21.30
CA THR A 186 34.57 2.33 -22.57
C THR A 186 35.53 1.16 -22.37
N ALA A 187 35.86 0.43 -23.45
CA ALA A 187 36.69 -0.77 -23.40
C ALA A 187 38.03 -0.61 -22.66
N THR A 188 38.51 0.63 -22.51
CA THR A 188 39.74 1.00 -21.80
C THR A 188 39.58 1.26 -20.29
N GLU A 189 38.36 1.45 -19.80
CA GLU A 189 38.08 1.76 -18.38
C GLU A 189 37.70 0.51 -17.55
N LEU A 190 37.56 -0.65 -18.19
CA LEU A 190 37.22 -1.92 -17.54
C LEU A 190 38.29 -2.47 -16.58
N GLU A 191 39.51 -1.90 -16.59
CA GLU A 191 40.64 -2.38 -15.78
C GLU A 191 40.86 -1.66 -14.44
N THR A 192 40.18 -0.54 -14.18
CA THR A 192 40.48 0.26 -13.00
C THR A 192 39.23 0.76 -12.28
N THR A 193 38.70 0.02 -11.37
CA THR A 193 37.94 0.47 -10.16
C THR A 193 36.75 -0.43 -9.81
N GLY A 194 37.00 -1.38 -8.95
CA GLY A 194 35.97 -2.16 -8.28
C GLY A 194 35.32 -1.41 -7.12
N THR A 195 34.45 -0.45 -7.37
CA THR A 195 33.56 0.05 -6.30
C THR A 195 32.29 -0.80 -6.33
N VAL A 196 32.09 -1.61 -5.29
CA VAL A 196 30.84 -2.33 -5.08
C VAL A 196 29.76 -1.30 -4.75
N ILE A 197 28.79 -1.11 -5.66
CA ILE A 197 27.68 -0.18 -5.52
C ILE A 197 26.39 -0.92 -5.84
N GLY A 198 25.34 -0.67 -5.07
CA GLY A 198 24.01 -1.23 -5.22
C GLY A 198 23.48 -1.77 -3.91
N SER A 199 22.16 -1.87 -3.83
CA SER A 199 21.48 -2.40 -2.64
C SER A 199 21.63 -3.92 -2.55
N ALA A 200 21.98 -4.40 -1.35
CA ALA A 200 22.17 -5.82 -1.09
C ALA A 200 20.91 -6.62 -1.46
N GLY A 201 21.08 -7.70 -2.21
CA GLY A 201 19.98 -8.54 -2.69
C GLY A 201 19.42 -8.16 -4.07
N TYR A 202 19.46 -6.87 -4.46
CA TYR A 202 18.96 -6.43 -5.77
C TYR A 202 20.08 -6.30 -6.82
N ALA A 203 21.31 -6.05 -6.39
CA ALA A 203 22.43 -5.86 -7.29
C ALA A 203 22.79 -7.14 -8.04
N ALA A 204 22.98 -7.04 -9.36
CA ALA A 204 23.38 -8.14 -10.21
C ALA A 204 24.79 -8.67 -9.84
N PRO A 205 25.11 -9.97 -10.05
CA PRO A 205 26.42 -10.54 -9.69
C PRO A 205 27.60 -9.80 -10.32
N GLU A 206 27.52 -9.42 -11.59
CA GLU A 206 28.54 -8.66 -12.28
C GLU A 206 28.68 -7.23 -11.75
N GLN A 207 27.61 -6.64 -11.26
CA GLN A 207 27.63 -5.30 -10.63
C GLN A 207 28.38 -5.35 -9.30
N ALA A 208 28.20 -6.40 -8.51
CA ALA A 208 28.95 -6.64 -7.28
C ALA A 208 30.48 -6.77 -7.54
N LEU A 209 30.86 -7.12 -8.75
CA LEU A 209 32.26 -7.15 -9.21
C LEU A 209 32.72 -5.83 -9.86
N GLY A 210 31.90 -4.77 -9.80
CA GLY A 210 32.21 -3.47 -10.40
C GLY A 210 32.05 -3.41 -11.93
N LYS A 211 31.47 -4.44 -12.56
CA LYS A 211 31.31 -4.60 -14.02
C LYS A 211 29.85 -4.48 -14.45
N ALA A 212 29.11 -3.49 -13.94
CA ALA A 212 27.72 -3.28 -14.30
C ALA A 212 27.57 -3.00 -15.81
N VAL A 213 26.52 -3.59 -16.39
CA VAL A 213 26.10 -3.44 -17.78
C VAL A 213 24.59 -3.16 -17.82
N PRO A 214 24.01 -2.71 -18.96
CA PRO A 214 22.56 -2.47 -19.05
C PRO A 214 21.71 -3.64 -18.56
N ALA A 215 22.11 -4.87 -18.82
CA ALA A 215 21.45 -6.08 -18.33
C ALA A 215 21.48 -6.23 -16.79
N SER A 216 22.33 -5.47 -16.08
CA SER A 216 22.34 -5.45 -14.61
C SER A 216 21.11 -4.78 -14.04
N ASP A 217 20.62 -3.70 -14.69
CA ASP A 217 19.36 -3.05 -14.30
C ASP A 217 18.14 -3.96 -14.54
N LEU A 218 18.18 -4.79 -15.60
CA LEU A 218 17.13 -5.78 -15.86
C LEU A 218 17.07 -6.85 -14.76
N TYR A 219 18.23 -7.28 -14.25
CA TYR A 219 18.29 -8.17 -13.10
C TYR A 219 17.67 -7.52 -11.85
N SER A 220 18.06 -6.29 -11.55
CA SER A 220 17.55 -5.55 -10.39
C SER A 220 16.03 -5.30 -10.50
N LEU A 221 15.53 -5.00 -11.70
CA LEU A 221 14.09 -4.92 -11.96
C LEU A 221 13.39 -6.27 -11.76
N GLY A 222 13.98 -7.37 -12.21
CA GLY A 222 13.49 -8.72 -11.96
C GLY A 222 13.41 -9.02 -10.45
N MET A 223 14.47 -8.71 -9.70
CA MET A 223 14.49 -8.87 -8.23
C MET A 223 13.44 -8.03 -7.53
N THR A 224 13.25 -6.78 -7.98
CA THR A 224 12.18 -5.91 -7.50
C THR A 224 10.81 -6.55 -7.74
N CYS A 225 10.56 -7.09 -8.93
CA CYS A 225 9.32 -7.78 -9.24
C CYS A 225 9.09 -9.02 -8.37
N LEU A 226 10.14 -9.82 -8.12
CA LEU A 226 10.04 -10.98 -7.22
C LEU A 226 9.73 -10.55 -5.79
N HIS A 227 10.39 -9.51 -5.29
CA HIS A 227 10.12 -8.98 -3.95
C HIS A 227 8.66 -8.54 -3.80
N VAL A 228 8.14 -7.70 -4.71
CA VAL A 228 6.75 -7.23 -4.60
C VAL A 228 5.71 -8.33 -4.84
N LEU A 229 6.06 -9.43 -5.51
CA LEU A 229 5.21 -10.61 -5.66
C LEU A 229 5.13 -11.48 -4.41
N THR A 230 6.20 -11.54 -3.62
CA THR A 230 6.37 -12.52 -2.54
C THR A 230 6.37 -11.93 -1.14
N ASP A 231 6.61 -10.61 -1.02
CA ASP A 231 6.90 -9.93 0.27
C ASP A 231 8.09 -10.57 1.01
N GLN A 232 9.01 -11.19 0.24
CA GLN A 232 10.23 -11.78 0.79
C GLN A 232 11.45 -11.01 0.32
N HIS A 233 12.41 -10.81 1.24
CA HIS A 233 13.66 -10.18 0.86
C HIS A 233 14.40 -11.04 -0.18
N PRO A 234 15.05 -10.44 -1.20
CA PRO A 234 15.73 -11.18 -2.27
C PRO A 234 16.68 -12.29 -1.82
N PHE A 235 17.32 -12.16 -0.67
CA PHE A 235 18.20 -13.20 -0.12
C PHE A 235 17.45 -14.48 0.28
N ASP A 236 16.18 -14.37 0.65
CA ASP A 236 15.37 -15.52 1.09
C ASP A 236 14.76 -16.27 -0.10
N LEU A 237 14.83 -15.67 -1.31
CA LEU A 237 14.27 -16.23 -2.54
C LEU A 237 15.24 -17.16 -3.29
N TYR A 238 16.48 -17.33 -2.82
CA TYR A 238 17.48 -18.17 -3.44
C TYR A 238 17.89 -19.35 -2.55
N SER A 239 17.65 -20.57 -3.02
CA SER A 239 18.11 -21.78 -2.34
C SER A 239 19.57 -22.08 -2.73
N VAL A 240 20.48 -21.89 -1.78
CA VAL A 240 21.89 -22.23 -1.97
C VAL A 240 22.09 -23.75 -2.14
N ALA A 241 21.23 -24.54 -1.48
CA ALA A 241 21.33 -26.02 -1.54
C ALA A 241 20.91 -26.56 -2.92
N GLU A 242 19.98 -25.90 -3.60
CA GLU A 242 19.45 -26.32 -4.89
C GLU A 242 20.02 -25.49 -6.05
N ASP A 243 20.84 -24.47 -5.76
CA ASP A 243 21.42 -23.50 -6.70
C ASP A 243 20.39 -22.90 -7.67
N ARG A 244 19.18 -22.57 -7.12
CA ARG A 244 18.06 -22.03 -7.90
C ARG A 244 17.23 -21.02 -7.14
N TRP A 245 16.50 -20.20 -7.88
CA TRP A 245 15.45 -19.33 -7.34
C TRP A 245 14.23 -20.16 -6.93
N VAL A 246 13.78 -19.99 -5.67
CA VAL A 246 12.61 -20.69 -5.09
C VAL A 246 11.43 -19.74 -4.85
N TRP A 247 11.41 -18.59 -5.52
CA TRP A 247 10.43 -17.53 -5.32
C TRP A 247 8.96 -17.99 -5.48
N ARG A 248 8.72 -19.03 -6.31
CA ARG A 248 7.37 -19.57 -6.51
C ARG A 248 6.78 -20.18 -5.24
N ASP A 249 7.62 -20.70 -4.36
CA ASP A 249 7.20 -21.32 -3.11
C ASP A 249 6.70 -20.28 -2.11
N PHE A 250 7.04 -19.00 -2.34
CA PHE A 250 6.65 -17.86 -1.54
C PHE A 250 5.56 -16.98 -2.19
N CYS A 251 5.14 -17.29 -3.43
CA CYS A 251 4.10 -16.53 -4.11
C CYS A 251 2.73 -16.87 -3.54
N PRO A 252 2.01 -15.94 -2.92
CA PRO A 252 0.66 -16.16 -2.43
C PRO A 252 -0.38 -16.21 -3.56
N THR A 253 0.00 -15.80 -4.78
CA THR A 253 -0.86 -15.81 -5.97
C THR A 253 -0.25 -16.67 -7.06
N LEU A 254 -1.10 -17.30 -7.88
CA LEU A 254 -0.62 -18.04 -9.05
C LEU A 254 -0.06 -17.06 -10.09
N VAL A 255 1.20 -17.26 -10.43
CA VAL A 255 1.87 -16.56 -11.52
C VAL A 255 1.85 -17.46 -12.76
N SER A 256 1.40 -16.93 -13.89
CA SER A 256 1.36 -17.72 -15.14
C SER A 256 2.75 -18.22 -15.55
N ALA A 257 2.78 -19.36 -16.22
CA ALA A 257 4.04 -19.92 -16.74
C ALA A 257 4.75 -18.95 -17.70
N ALA A 258 4.00 -18.08 -18.39
CA ALA A 258 4.55 -17.07 -19.28
C ALA A 258 5.32 -15.99 -18.52
N LEU A 259 4.70 -15.35 -17.52
CA LEU A 259 5.38 -14.34 -16.69
C LEU A 259 6.50 -15.00 -15.88
N GLY A 260 6.27 -16.20 -15.34
CA GLY A 260 7.28 -16.92 -14.59
C GLY A 260 8.59 -17.16 -15.36
N ARG A 261 8.51 -17.53 -16.65
CA ARG A 261 9.70 -17.65 -17.52
C ARG A 261 10.42 -16.32 -17.74
N ILE A 262 9.67 -15.23 -17.89
CA ILE A 262 10.25 -13.89 -18.05
C ILE A 262 11.01 -13.48 -16.77
N LEU A 263 10.41 -13.67 -15.60
CA LEU A 263 11.03 -13.35 -14.33
C LEU A 263 12.27 -14.20 -14.08
N ASP A 264 12.22 -15.52 -14.31
CA ASP A 264 13.39 -16.40 -14.19
C ASP A 264 14.55 -15.95 -15.08
N ARG A 265 14.23 -15.51 -16.31
CA ARG A 265 15.24 -15.04 -17.25
C ARG A 265 15.79 -13.66 -16.88
N LEU A 266 14.98 -12.76 -16.30
CA LEU A 266 15.44 -11.48 -15.76
C LEU A 266 16.46 -11.68 -14.65
N VAL A 267 16.18 -12.59 -13.69
CA VAL A 267 17.06 -12.85 -12.54
C VAL A 267 18.11 -13.94 -12.79
N ALA A 268 18.33 -14.34 -14.05
CA ALA A 268 19.39 -15.28 -14.39
C ALA A 268 20.76 -14.72 -14.01
N ARG A 269 21.53 -15.49 -13.24
CA ARG A 269 22.85 -15.07 -12.74
C ARG A 269 23.86 -14.88 -13.87
N SER A 270 23.76 -15.71 -14.92
CA SER A 270 24.61 -15.60 -16.11
C SER A 270 24.06 -14.57 -17.10
N LEU A 271 24.89 -13.63 -17.52
CA LEU A 271 24.56 -12.66 -18.58
C LEU A 271 24.14 -13.32 -19.89
N ARG A 272 24.68 -14.51 -20.22
CA ARG A 272 24.34 -15.26 -21.45
C ARG A 272 22.88 -15.79 -21.41
N SER A 273 22.37 -16.10 -20.23
CA SER A 273 21.02 -16.63 -20.03
C SER A 273 20.00 -15.52 -19.78
N ARG A 274 20.46 -14.31 -19.45
CA ARG A 274 19.62 -13.15 -19.15
C ARG A 274 19.21 -12.43 -20.44
N TYR A 275 18.25 -11.54 -20.37
CA TYR A 275 17.92 -10.60 -21.44
C TYR A 275 19.09 -9.62 -21.66
N ALA A 276 19.42 -9.38 -22.93
CA ALA A 276 20.49 -8.46 -23.30
C ALA A 276 20.11 -6.99 -23.14
N ASN A 277 18.83 -6.65 -23.37
CA ASN A 277 18.27 -5.30 -23.32
C ASN A 277 16.78 -5.34 -22.97
N ALA A 278 16.20 -4.16 -22.72
CA ALA A 278 14.79 -3.98 -22.35
C ALA A 278 13.83 -4.37 -23.49
N GLU A 279 14.22 -4.14 -24.75
CA GLU A 279 13.44 -4.48 -25.94
C GLU A 279 13.16 -6.00 -26.02
N ALA A 280 14.14 -6.83 -25.72
CA ALA A 280 13.97 -8.28 -25.71
C ALA A 280 12.99 -8.76 -24.61
N VAL A 281 12.90 -8.05 -23.47
CA VAL A 281 11.91 -8.33 -22.44
C VAL A 281 10.52 -7.91 -22.90
N LEU A 282 10.40 -6.73 -23.51
CA LEU A 282 9.12 -6.23 -24.06
C LEU A 282 8.56 -7.16 -25.13
N ALA A 283 9.42 -7.73 -25.99
CA ALA A 283 9.00 -8.68 -27.01
C ALA A 283 8.39 -9.96 -26.41
N ASP A 284 8.98 -10.48 -25.30
CA ASP A 284 8.47 -11.67 -24.60
C ASP A 284 7.23 -11.36 -23.74
N LEU A 285 7.05 -10.10 -23.32
CA LEU A 285 5.87 -9.64 -22.58
C LEU A 285 4.65 -9.40 -23.47
N ALA A 286 4.88 -9.05 -24.76
CA ALA A 286 3.81 -8.88 -25.73
C ALA A 286 3.11 -10.22 -25.95
N PRO A 287 1.78 -10.34 -25.78
CA PRO A 287 1.05 -11.51 -26.23
C PRO A 287 1.22 -11.62 -27.75
N ALA A 288 1.40 -12.82 -28.25
CA ALA A 288 1.35 -13.07 -29.70
C ALA A 288 -0.04 -12.68 -30.23
N GLY A 289 -0.16 -11.46 -30.74
CA GLY A 289 -1.39 -10.89 -31.29
C GLY A 289 -2.00 -9.79 -30.40
N ILE A 290 -1.82 -8.55 -30.87
CA ILE A 290 -2.62 -7.35 -30.58
C ILE A 290 -2.50 -6.78 -29.15
N TRP A 291 -1.49 -5.92 -28.91
CA TRP A 291 -1.65 -4.79 -28.02
C TRP A 291 -1.89 -3.53 -28.87
N GLU A 292 -3.15 -3.17 -29.02
CA GLU A 292 -3.51 -1.77 -29.26
C GLU A 292 -3.59 -1.08 -27.88
N PRO A 293 -3.03 0.15 -27.72
CA PRO A 293 -3.38 0.97 -26.59
C PRO A 293 -4.89 1.16 -26.66
N ARG A 294 -5.61 0.52 -25.78
CA ARG A 294 -7.02 0.83 -25.63
C ARG A 294 -7.09 2.31 -25.28
N SER A 295 -7.44 3.12 -26.26
CA SER A 295 -8.13 4.37 -26.03
C SER A 295 -9.21 4.12 -24.97
N PRO A 296 -9.49 5.08 -24.09
CA PRO A 296 -10.45 4.89 -23.01
C PRO A 296 -11.68 4.23 -23.63
N THR A 297 -11.90 3.01 -23.19
CA THR A 297 -12.98 2.14 -23.68
C THR A 297 -14.22 2.97 -23.67
N THR A 298 -14.86 3.05 -24.84
CA THR A 298 -16.22 3.49 -25.04
C THR A 298 -16.99 3.36 -23.75
N ALA A 299 -17.38 4.52 -23.20
CA ALA A 299 -18.27 4.60 -22.08
C ALA A 299 -19.34 3.53 -22.28
N LEU A 300 -19.45 2.61 -21.32
CA LEU A 300 -20.71 1.93 -21.11
C LEU A 300 -21.77 3.03 -21.19
N PRO A 301 -22.88 2.82 -21.92
CA PRO A 301 -23.92 3.82 -21.97
C PRO A 301 -24.18 4.28 -20.55
N PRO A 302 -24.41 5.58 -20.29
CA PRO A 302 -24.62 6.09 -18.96
C PRO A 302 -25.86 5.36 -18.42
N ALA A 303 -25.65 4.21 -17.82
CA ALA A 303 -26.61 3.65 -16.90
C ALA A 303 -26.70 4.75 -15.85
N THR A 304 -27.87 5.30 -15.66
CA THR A 304 -28.21 6.15 -14.54
C THR A 304 -27.82 5.36 -13.29
N ALA A 305 -26.55 5.48 -12.89
CA ALA A 305 -26.04 4.78 -11.71
C ALA A 305 -26.82 5.34 -10.52
N PRO A 306 -27.62 4.53 -9.82
CA PRO A 306 -28.41 5.02 -8.69
C PRO A 306 -27.53 5.54 -7.56
N TRP A 307 -26.21 5.33 -7.63
CA TRP A 307 -25.24 5.70 -6.63
C TRP A 307 -24.19 6.66 -7.17
N ARG A 308 -23.88 7.72 -6.42
CA ARG A 308 -22.84 8.69 -6.76
C ARG A 308 -22.02 9.07 -5.53
N CYS A 309 -20.78 9.47 -5.74
CA CYS A 309 -19.95 10.06 -4.71
C CYS A 309 -20.51 11.42 -4.34
N THR A 310 -20.89 11.59 -3.10
CA THR A 310 -21.44 12.83 -2.56
C THR A 310 -20.41 13.63 -1.78
N GLN A 311 -19.42 12.95 -1.19
CA GLN A 311 -18.36 13.58 -0.41
C GLN A 311 -17.06 12.82 -0.57
N VAL A 312 -15.93 13.55 -0.56
CA VAL A 312 -14.57 13.02 -0.57
C VAL A 312 -13.80 13.69 0.56
N TRP A 313 -13.33 12.91 1.50
CA TRP A 313 -12.58 13.39 2.65
C TRP A 313 -11.12 12.95 2.57
N PRO A 314 -10.18 13.90 2.40
CA PRO A 314 -8.76 13.55 2.31
C PRO A 314 -8.19 13.17 3.68
N THR A 315 -7.32 12.15 3.70
CA THR A 315 -6.52 11.70 4.86
C THR A 315 -5.02 11.83 4.55
N PRO A 316 -4.48 13.05 4.36
CA PRO A 316 -3.16 13.26 3.81
C PRO A 316 -2.08 12.58 4.65
N GLY A 317 -1.23 11.76 3.99
CA GLY A 317 -0.16 10.99 4.62
C GLY A 317 -0.67 9.80 5.46
N ARG A 318 -1.95 9.41 5.34
CA ARG A 318 -2.56 8.33 6.12
C ARG A 318 -3.42 7.45 5.24
N ILE A 319 -3.18 6.15 5.30
CA ILE A 319 -4.05 5.17 4.67
C ILE A 319 -4.98 4.63 5.75
N ALA A 320 -6.27 4.74 5.51
CA ALA A 320 -7.28 4.13 6.36
C ALA A 320 -7.35 2.62 6.09
N ASN A 321 -6.84 1.81 7.00
CA ASN A 321 -6.83 0.35 6.90
C ASN A 321 -8.21 -0.27 7.15
N ALA A 322 -8.97 0.33 8.07
CA ALA A 322 -10.34 -0.08 8.39
C ALA A 322 -11.18 1.12 8.81
N ILE A 323 -12.47 1.04 8.55
CA ILE A 323 -13.48 2.04 8.91
C ILE A 323 -14.65 1.38 9.62
N ALA A 324 -15.25 2.10 10.56
CA ALA A 324 -16.48 1.69 11.22
C ALA A 324 -17.42 2.89 11.38
N VAL A 325 -18.72 2.65 11.37
CA VAL A 325 -19.75 3.68 11.60
C VAL A 325 -20.38 3.47 12.96
N SER A 326 -20.58 4.56 13.72
CA SER A 326 -21.25 4.48 15.01
C SER A 326 -22.70 4.00 14.89
N PRO A 327 -23.26 3.33 15.91
CA PRO A 327 -24.64 2.81 15.86
C PRO A 327 -25.69 3.88 15.57
N ASP A 328 -25.44 5.13 15.92
CA ASP A 328 -26.32 6.28 15.68
C ASP A 328 -26.04 7.00 14.34
N SER A 329 -25.14 6.47 13.49
CA SER A 329 -24.71 7.02 12.20
C SER A 329 -24.10 8.43 12.27
N ARG A 330 -23.64 8.91 13.44
CA ARG A 330 -23.11 10.27 13.61
C ARG A 330 -21.60 10.35 13.52
N ALA A 331 -20.91 9.26 13.78
CA ALA A 331 -19.46 9.23 13.78
C ALA A 331 -18.90 8.10 12.92
N ILE A 332 -17.72 8.32 12.36
CA ILE A 332 -16.92 7.32 11.65
C ILE A 332 -15.60 7.18 12.37
N ALA A 333 -15.24 5.95 12.73
CA ALA A 333 -13.93 5.62 13.26
C ALA A 333 -13.02 5.11 12.16
N ILE A 334 -11.75 5.50 12.21
CA ILE A 334 -10.75 5.19 11.19
C ILE A 334 -9.51 4.63 11.86
N ALA A 335 -9.09 3.44 11.42
CA ALA A 335 -7.82 2.82 11.75
C ALA A 335 -6.78 3.19 10.70
N ASN A 336 -5.70 3.88 11.08
CA ASN A 336 -4.72 4.39 10.14
C ASN A 336 -3.41 3.61 10.15
N SER A 337 -2.74 3.58 9.00
CA SER A 337 -1.40 3.03 8.81
C SER A 337 -0.31 3.81 9.55
N ASP A 338 -0.54 5.11 9.85
CA ASP A 338 0.35 5.98 10.63
C ASP A 338 0.24 5.76 12.16
N HIS A 339 -0.36 4.64 12.58
CA HIS A 339 -0.55 4.23 13.97
C HIS A 339 -1.63 5.03 14.73
N SER A 340 -2.32 5.96 14.07
CA SER A 340 -3.37 6.74 14.68
C SER A 340 -4.75 6.09 14.56
N VAL A 341 -5.62 6.40 15.52
CA VAL A 341 -7.06 6.16 15.46
C VAL A 341 -7.74 7.51 15.40
N GLN A 342 -8.68 7.69 14.50
CA GLN A 342 -9.44 8.92 14.37
C GLN A 342 -10.93 8.66 14.48
N VAL A 343 -11.65 9.66 15.01
CA VAL A 343 -13.12 9.71 14.98
C VAL A 343 -13.51 10.99 14.25
N TRP A 344 -14.37 10.84 13.26
CA TRP A 344 -14.82 11.91 12.39
C TRP A 344 -16.34 12.08 12.50
N ASP A 345 -16.83 13.29 12.32
CA ASP A 345 -18.27 13.54 12.14
C ASP A 345 -18.73 13.00 10.79
N ALA A 346 -19.70 12.10 10.80
CA ALA A 346 -20.16 11.39 9.61
C ALA A 346 -20.88 12.28 8.59
N LYS A 347 -21.31 13.48 8.99
CA LYS A 347 -22.01 14.42 8.13
C LYS A 347 -21.07 15.46 7.50
N THR A 348 -20.14 15.98 8.29
CA THR A 348 -19.25 17.08 7.87
C THR A 348 -17.89 16.59 7.38
N GLY A 349 -17.45 15.40 7.81
CA GLY A 349 -16.10 14.90 7.58
C GLY A 349 -15.03 15.59 8.43
N GLU A 350 -15.44 16.35 9.45
CA GLU A 350 -14.51 16.98 10.38
C GLU A 350 -13.96 15.98 11.39
N VAL A 351 -12.66 16.10 11.69
CA VAL A 351 -12.01 15.26 12.70
C VAL A 351 -12.44 15.70 14.09
N LEU A 352 -13.17 14.85 14.78
CA LEU A 352 -13.60 15.10 16.17
C LEU A 352 -12.48 14.77 17.17
N GLN A 353 -11.74 13.68 16.92
CA GLN A 353 -10.66 13.23 17.80
C GLN A 353 -9.59 12.45 17.03
N THR A 354 -8.35 12.55 17.50
CA THR A 354 -7.22 11.73 17.03
C THR A 354 -6.43 11.20 18.23
N TRP A 355 -6.27 9.88 18.30
CA TRP A 355 -5.36 9.23 19.24
C TRP A 355 -4.13 8.74 18.47
N ALA A 356 -3.00 9.36 18.76
CA ALA A 356 -1.71 9.06 18.17
C ALA A 356 -0.60 9.18 19.21
N ARG A 357 0.54 8.53 18.97
CA ARG A 357 1.75 8.76 19.74
C ARG A 357 2.58 9.87 19.08
N ARG A 358 2.88 10.92 19.83
CA ARG A 358 3.85 11.94 19.41
C ARG A 358 5.16 11.73 20.16
N PHE A 359 6.28 11.60 19.46
CA PHE A 359 7.62 11.37 20.04
C PHE A 359 7.66 10.20 21.04
N GLY A 360 6.92 9.12 20.75
CA GLY A 360 6.84 7.96 21.64
C GLY A 360 5.97 8.14 22.90
N LEU A 361 5.39 9.32 23.09
CA LEU A 361 4.53 9.66 24.23
C LEU A 361 3.05 9.66 23.81
N GLY A 362 2.15 9.36 24.75
CA GLY A 362 0.70 9.32 24.56
C GLY A 362 0.14 7.90 24.51
N ASP A 363 -1.19 7.83 24.53
CA ASP A 363 -1.94 6.58 24.63
C ASP A 363 -2.15 5.86 23.29
N GLY A 364 -1.75 6.46 22.15
CA GLY A 364 -1.88 5.88 20.81
C GLY A 364 -1.16 4.53 20.65
N HIS A 365 -1.40 3.85 19.54
CA HIS A 365 -0.69 2.62 19.21
C HIS A 365 0.75 2.92 18.71
N PRO A 366 1.74 2.07 19.01
CA PRO A 366 3.10 2.19 18.50
C PRO A 366 3.29 1.62 17.08
N ASP A 367 2.29 0.93 16.52
CA ASP A 367 2.33 0.32 15.19
C ASP A 367 0.97 0.49 14.49
N ALA A 368 0.90 0.16 13.20
CA ALA A 368 -0.28 0.33 12.36
C ALA A 368 -1.55 -0.23 13.00
N VAL A 369 -2.62 0.54 12.98
CA VAL A 369 -3.94 0.10 13.44
C VAL A 369 -4.63 -0.62 12.29
N MET A 370 -5.07 -1.85 12.53
CA MET A 370 -5.59 -2.73 11.49
C MET A 370 -7.11 -2.83 11.49
N ALA A 371 -7.75 -2.65 12.65
CA ALA A 371 -9.19 -2.74 12.76
C ALA A 371 -9.74 -1.81 13.85
N VAL A 372 -10.97 -1.35 13.66
CA VAL A 372 -11.74 -0.56 14.64
C VAL A 372 -13.17 -1.07 14.70
N ALA A 373 -13.79 -0.98 15.87
CA ALA A 373 -15.19 -1.32 16.07
C ALA A 373 -15.81 -0.44 17.16
N PHE A 374 -16.96 0.15 16.88
CA PHE A 374 -17.75 0.80 17.93
C PHE A 374 -18.38 -0.22 18.85
N HIS A 375 -18.40 0.06 20.13
CA HIS A 375 -19.21 -0.70 21.07
C HIS A 375 -20.70 -0.44 20.76
N PRO A 376 -21.58 -1.46 20.81
CA PRO A 376 -22.98 -1.34 20.43
C PRO A 376 -23.77 -0.29 21.24
N ASP A 377 -23.34 0.02 22.47
CA ASP A 377 -23.95 1.09 23.29
C ASP A 377 -23.57 2.51 22.84
N GLY A 378 -22.67 2.66 21.85
CA GLY A 378 -22.21 3.94 21.36
C GLY A 378 -21.30 4.73 22.31
N THR A 379 -20.88 4.18 23.44
CA THR A 379 -20.09 4.90 24.46
C THR A 379 -18.58 4.76 24.29
N SER A 380 -18.13 3.72 23.61
CA SER A 380 -16.71 3.45 23.42
C SER A 380 -16.36 2.89 22.03
N LEU A 381 -15.10 3.00 21.69
CA LEU A 381 -14.47 2.49 20.47
C LEU A 381 -13.35 1.53 20.84
N LEU A 382 -13.26 0.40 20.13
CA LEU A 382 -12.13 -0.52 20.23
C LEU A 382 -11.25 -0.40 18.97
N SER A 383 -9.94 -0.47 19.17
CA SER A 383 -8.95 -0.46 18.07
C SER A 383 -7.93 -1.56 18.27
N ALA A 384 -7.58 -2.28 17.21
CA ALA A 384 -6.60 -3.35 17.22
C ALA A 384 -5.42 -3.03 16.30
N SER A 385 -4.20 -3.30 16.76
CA SER A 385 -2.97 -2.94 16.08
C SER A 385 -2.02 -4.11 15.86
N ARG A 386 -1.11 -3.94 14.91
CA ARG A 386 0.05 -4.83 14.72
C ARG A 386 0.97 -4.90 15.94
N ASP A 387 0.89 -3.93 16.85
CA ASP A 387 1.63 -3.96 18.13
C ASP A 387 1.16 -5.07 19.11
N GLY A 388 0.12 -5.84 18.74
CA GLY A 388 -0.46 -6.89 19.58
C GLY A 388 -1.37 -6.37 20.68
N THR A 389 -1.78 -5.10 20.64
CA THR A 389 -2.70 -4.52 21.62
C THR A 389 -4.06 -4.19 21.02
N ILE A 390 -5.09 -4.32 21.86
CA ILE A 390 -6.40 -3.74 21.64
C ILE A 390 -6.57 -2.62 22.67
N LYS A 391 -7.02 -1.46 22.23
CA LYS A 391 -7.29 -0.32 23.09
C LYS A 391 -8.77 0.03 23.02
N GLN A 392 -9.36 0.29 24.20
CA GLN A 392 -10.73 0.78 24.34
C GLN A 392 -10.70 2.26 24.73
N TRP A 393 -11.40 3.07 23.95
CA TRP A 393 -11.44 4.51 24.06
C TRP A 393 -12.85 4.98 24.43
N SER A 394 -12.97 5.84 25.44
CA SER A 394 -14.25 6.50 25.75
C SER A 394 -14.56 7.57 24.70
N LEU A 395 -15.73 7.53 24.13
CA LEU A 395 -16.22 8.57 23.19
C LEU A 395 -16.79 9.81 23.90
N GLN A 396 -17.07 9.69 25.21
CA GLN A 396 -17.53 10.82 26.02
C GLN A 396 -16.35 11.68 26.53
N THR A 397 -15.28 11.03 26.99
CA THR A 397 -14.12 11.73 27.61
C THR A 397 -12.92 11.80 26.69
N TYR A 398 -12.94 11.06 25.56
CA TYR A 398 -11.84 10.88 24.62
C TYR A 398 -10.55 10.35 25.28
N ARG A 399 -10.68 9.56 26.35
CA ARG A 399 -9.56 8.96 27.08
C ARG A 399 -9.49 7.45 26.86
N LEU A 400 -8.27 6.92 26.97
CA LEU A 400 -8.04 5.49 27.02
C LEU A 400 -8.67 4.92 28.29
N GLN A 401 -9.54 3.92 28.16
CA GLN A 401 -10.18 3.22 29.28
C GLN A 401 -9.37 2.00 29.69
N GLN A 402 -8.99 1.17 28.72
CA GLN A 402 -8.18 -0.03 28.98
C GLN A 402 -7.35 -0.43 27.77
N THR A 403 -6.32 -1.27 28.03
CA THR A 403 -5.50 -1.89 27.00
C THR A 403 -5.45 -3.39 27.24
N LEU A 404 -5.96 -4.17 26.27
CA LEU A 404 -5.83 -5.61 26.24
C LEU A 404 -4.55 -5.98 25.49
N ARG A 405 -3.79 -6.94 25.98
CA ARG A 405 -2.51 -7.34 25.36
C ARG A 405 -2.54 -8.80 24.94
N GLN A 406 -2.22 -9.03 23.68
CA GLN A 406 -1.92 -10.35 23.13
C GLN A 406 -0.43 -10.41 22.77
N PRO A 407 0.45 -10.79 23.70
CA PRO A 407 1.88 -10.70 23.49
C PRO A 407 2.36 -11.53 22.29
N GLY A 408 3.21 -10.93 21.47
CA GLY A 408 4.00 -11.63 20.46
C GLY A 408 3.37 -11.80 19.09
N TRP A 409 2.17 -11.22 18.81
CA TRP A 409 1.52 -11.41 17.50
C TRP A 409 0.77 -10.18 17.01
N GLN A 410 0.88 -9.92 15.71
CA GLN A 410 0.20 -8.81 15.05
C GLN A 410 -1.28 -9.13 14.85
N LEU A 411 -2.15 -8.24 15.31
CA LEU A 411 -3.59 -8.37 15.10
C LEU A 411 -3.97 -7.97 13.67
N THR A 412 -4.95 -8.65 13.11
CA THR A 412 -5.40 -8.46 11.72
C THR A 412 -6.84 -8.01 11.61
N ALA A 413 -7.73 -8.55 12.46
CA ALA A 413 -9.15 -8.23 12.44
C ALA A 413 -9.75 -8.36 13.84
N ILE A 414 -10.88 -7.68 14.07
CA ILE A 414 -11.70 -7.80 15.27
C ILE A 414 -13.19 -7.88 14.91
N ALA A 415 -13.95 -8.55 15.77
CA ALA A 415 -15.40 -8.50 15.74
C ALA A 415 -15.93 -8.42 17.17
N LEU A 416 -17.00 -7.66 17.39
CA LEU A 416 -17.64 -7.48 18.68
C LEU A 416 -19.05 -8.08 18.64
N THR A 417 -19.42 -8.86 19.68
CA THR A 417 -20.77 -9.40 19.77
C THR A 417 -21.81 -8.29 19.89
N PRO A 418 -23.05 -8.50 19.38
CA PRO A 418 -24.11 -7.48 19.40
C PRO A 418 -24.48 -6.97 20.79
N ASN A 419 -24.24 -7.75 21.85
CA ASN A 419 -24.42 -7.32 23.24
C ASN A 419 -23.20 -6.57 23.82
N GLY A 420 -22.10 -6.45 23.05
CA GLY A 420 -20.87 -5.78 23.47
C GLY A 420 -20.00 -6.53 24.48
N GLU A 421 -20.42 -7.71 24.97
CA GLU A 421 -19.73 -8.41 26.05
C GLU A 421 -18.46 -9.15 25.62
N THR A 422 -18.45 -9.65 24.38
CA THR A 422 -17.34 -10.48 23.89
C THR A 422 -16.70 -9.87 22.65
N LEU A 423 -15.39 -9.64 22.72
CA LEU A 423 -14.55 -9.24 21.60
C LEU A 423 -13.82 -10.46 21.05
N ILE A 424 -13.85 -10.64 19.74
CA ILE A 424 -13.07 -11.63 19.00
C ILE A 424 -11.90 -10.91 18.34
N THR A 425 -10.70 -11.48 18.43
CA THR A 425 -9.49 -10.97 17.76
C THR A 425 -8.88 -12.05 16.89
N ALA A 426 -8.37 -11.66 15.73
CA ALA A 426 -7.63 -12.51 14.81
C ALA A 426 -6.20 -12.02 14.64
N ASP A 427 -5.25 -12.94 14.37
CA ASP A 427 -3.84 -12.58 14.22
C ASP A 427 -3.14 -13.27 13.02
N VAL A 428 -1.89 -12.82 12.75
CA VAL A 428 -1.05 -13.35 11.67
C VAL A 428 -0.62 -14.80 11.87
N ALA A 429 -0.70 -15.33 13.10
CA ALA A 429 -0.35 -16.73 13.41
C ALA A 429 -1.54 -17.68 13.28
N GLY A 430 -2.67 -17.19 12.79
CA GLY A 430 -3.87 -18.00 12.59
C GLY A 430 -4.70 -18.19 13.84
N ARG A 431 -4.46 -17.48 14.93
CA ARG A 431 -5.20 -17.61 16.19
C ARG A 431 -6.41 -16.70 16.19
N LEU A 432 -7.46 -17.21 16.81
CA LEU A 432 -8.66 -16.46 17.18
C LEU A 432 -8.78 -16.50 18.70
N SER A 433 -8.89 -15.33 19.33
CA SER A 433 -9.03 -15.22 20.79
C SER A 433 -10.32 -14.50 21.13
N LEU A 434 -11.02 -15.00 22.15
CA LEU A 434 -12.23 -14.41 22.70
C LEU A 434 -11.90 -13.71 24.02
N TRP A 435 -12.36 -12.47 24.14
CA TRP A 435 -12.09 -11.60 25.28
C TRP A 435 -13.39 -11.15 25.92
N ASP A 436 -13.41 -11.09 27.20
CA ASP A 436 -14.45 -10.38 27.96
C ASP A 436 -14.12 -8.89 27.93
N VAL A 437 -15.01 -8.08 27.36
CA VAL A 437 -14.76 -6.65 27.14
C VAL A 437 -14.72 -5.89 28.47
N ALA A 438 -15.58 -6.25 29.43
CA ALA A 438 -15.69 -5.55 30.70
C ALA A 438 -14.46 -5.79 31.61
N THR A 439 -13.98 -7.03 31.66
CA THR A 439 -12.84 -7.42 32.51
C THR A 439 -11.48 -7.33 31.82
N GLY A 440 -11.48 -7.28 30.49
CA GLY A 440 -10.25 -7.33 29.69
C GLY A 440 -9.55 -8.69 29.71
N GLN A 441 -10.20 -9.74 30.21
CA GLN A 441 -9.61 -11.07 30.31
C GLN A 441 -9.88 -11.90 29.04
N ARG A 442 -8.85 -12.61 28.59
CA ARG A 442 -9.02 -13.60 27.51
C ARG A 442 -9.71 -14.84 28.06
N ARG A 443 -10.89 -15.15 27.50
CA ARG A 443 -11.70 -16.33 27.90
C ARG A 443 -11.23 -17.60 27.19
N TRP A 444 -11.01 -17.56 25.87
CA TRP A 444 -10.74 -18.73 25.04
C TRP A 444 -9.75 -18.41 23.90
N GLU A 445 -9.04 -19.43 23.44
CA GLU A 445 -8.31 -19.45 22.16
C GLU A 445 -8.87 -20.58 21.33
N LEU A 446 -9.30 -20.29 20.09
CA LEU A 446 -9.89 -21.27 19.19
C LEU A 446 -8.82 -22.06 18.43
N VAL A 447 -9.21 -23.16 17.81
CA VAL A 447 -8.31 -23.98 16.97
C VAL A 447 -7.75 -23.12 15.82
N ARG A 448 -6.42 -23.10 15.67
CA ARG A 448 -5.72 -22.22 14.73
C ARG A 448 -6.05 -22.53 13.27
N HIS A 449 -6.14 -21.47 12.46
CA HIS A 449 -5.97 -21.56 11.02
C HIS A 449 -4.53 -21.96 10.65
N ALA A 450 -4.35 -22.55 9.46
CA ALA A 450 -3.02 -22.87 8.91
C ALA A 450 -2.39 -21.63 8.24
N GLY A 451 -2.23 -20.52 8.98
CA GLY A 451 -1.71 -19.25 8.49
C GLY A 451 -2.55 -18.07 8.98
N ARG A 452 -2.23 -16.88 8.51
CA ARG A 452 -2.89 -15.62 8.87
C ARG A 452 -4.40 -15.70 8.72
N VAL A 453 -5.13 -15.23 9.72
CA VAL A 453 -6.55 -14.92 9.58
C VAL A 453 -6.68 -13.50 9.04
N ASN A 454 -7.39 -13.35 7.92
CA ASN A 454 -7.52 -12.06 7.26
C ASN A 454 -8.74 -11.28 7.73
N ASP A 455 -9.86 -11.99 8.01
CA ASP A 455 -11.11 -11.36 8.38
C ASP A 455 -11.97 -12.26 9.25
N VAL A 456 -12.86 -11.65 10.04
CA VAL A 456 -13.82 -12.31 10.92
C VAL A 456 -15.15 -11.55 10.92
N VAL A 457 -16.26 -12.29 10.89
CA VAL A 457 -17.61 -11.73 10.99
C VAL A 457 -18.48 -12.54 11.92
N LEU A 458 -19.35 -11.87 12.67
CA LEU A 458 -20.33 -12.48 13.58
C LEU A 458 -21.72 -12.47 12.93
N SER A 459 -22.50 -13.50 13.28
CA SER A 459 -23.93 -13.48 12.98
C SER A 459 -24.64 -12.40 13.80
N PRO A 460 -25.76 -11.84 13.29
CA PRO A 460 -26.51 -10.78 13.97
C PRO A 460 -26.94 -11.12 15.39
N GLU A 461 -27.20 -12.37 15.66
CA GLU A 461 -27.53 -12.87 17.00
C GLU A 461 -26.30 -13.17 17.88
N GLY A 462 -25.08 -13.07 17.31
CA GLY A 462 -23.81 -13.29 18.03
C GLY A 462 -23.53 -14.75 18.37
N SER A 463 -24.32 -15.71 17.87
CA SER A 463 -24.17 -17.13 18.19
C SER A 463 -23.17 -17.86 17.28
N ARG A 464 -22.85 -17.29 16.13
CA ARG A 464 -21.93 -17.86 15.14
C ARG A 464 -20.84 -16.87 14.75
N LEU A 465 -19.63 -17.39 14.58
CA LEU A 465 -18.48 -16.65 14.10
C LEU A 465 -17.98 -17.30 12.81
N MET A 466 -17.69 -16.51 11.80
CA MET A 466 -16.97 -16.94 10.61
C MET A 466 -15.59 -16.32 10.58
N SER A 467 -14.60 -17.07 10.10
CA SER A 467 -13.22 -16.61 9.95
C SER A 467 -12.62 -17.12 8.64
N VAL A 468 -11.88 -16.25 7.96
CA VAL A 468 -11.20 -16.54 6.69
C VAL A 468 -9.71 -16.27 6.79
N GLY A 469 -8.90 -17.05 6.06
CA GLY A 469 -7.44 -16.94 6.17
C GLY A 469 -6.67 -17.27 4.90
N GLU A 470 -5.37 -17.01 4.95
CA GLU A 470 -4.41 -17.19 3.84
C GLU A 470 -4.33 -18.64 3.34
N GLY A 471 -4.62 -19.63 4.19
CA GLY A 471 -4.71 -21.03 3.78
C GLY A 471 -5.91 -21.37 2.91
N GLY A 472 -6.67 -20.40 2.42
CA GLY A 472 -7.91 -20.63 1.65
C GLY A 472 -9.02 -21.25 2.49
N THR A 473 -8.91 -21.22 3.82
CA THR A 473 -9.90 -21.84 4.71
C THR A 473 -10.91 -20.82 5.21
N LEU A 474 -12.19 -21.19 5.13
CA LEU A 474 -13.31 -20.54 5.77
C LEU A 474 -13.81 -21.47 6.89
N ARG A 475 -13.96 -20.95 8.10
CA ARG A 475 -14.39 -21.72 9.27
C ARG A 475 -15.61 -21.11 9.94
N LEU A 476 -16.54 -21.97 10.34
CA LEU A 476 -17.74 -21.64 11.11
C LEU A 476 -17.57 -22.15 12.54
N TRP A 477 -17.82 -21.27 13.51
CA TRP A 477 -17.71 -21.54 14.93
C TRP A 477 -19.02 -21.26 15.65
N GLY A 478 -19.37 -22.07 16.62
CA GLY A 478 -20.49 -21.85 17.52
C GLY A 478 -20.04 -21.11 18.78
N LEU A 479 -20.68 -20.00 19.11
CA LEU A 479 -20.42 -19.21 20.32
C LEU A 479 -21.53 -19.41 21.36
N PRO A 480 -21.24 -19.26 22.67
CA PRO A 480 -19.95 -18.87 23.24
C PRO A 480 -18.94 -20.03 23.43
N ALA A 481 -19.33 -21.27 23.11
CA ALA A 481 -18.51 -22.46 23.41
C ALA A 481 -17.20 -22.53 22.57
N GLY A 482 -17.10 -21.76 21.46
CA GLY A 482 -15.95 -21.78 20.58
C GLY A 482 -15.76 -23.08 19.80
N GLN A 483 -16.85 -23.84 19.60
CA GLN A 483 -16.82 -25.11 18.89
C GLN A 483 -16.68 -24.87 17.38
N LEU A 484 -15.71 -25.54 16.73
CA LEU A 484 -15.63 -25.58 15.27
C LEU A 484 -16.79 -26.42 14.72
N LEU A 485 -17.69 -25.78 13.98
CA LEU A 485 -18.87 -26.44 13.40
C LEU A 485 -18.61 -26.94 11.99
N HIS A 486 -17.90 -26.15 11.17
CA HIS A 486 -17.61 -26.54 9.78
C HIS A 486 -16.34 -25.86 9.26
N THR A 487 -15.72 -26.45 8.24
CA THR A 487 -14.57 -25.89 7.51
C THR A 487 -14.76 -26.10 6.01
N TRP A 488 -14.69 -25.01 5.26
CA TRP A 488 -14.61 -25.05 3.80
C TRP A 488 -13.17 -24.75 3.36
N THR A 489 -12.81 -25.22 2.17
CA THR A 489 -11.53 -24.93 1.55
C THR A 489 -11.78 -24.32 0.18
N ALA A 490 -11.36 -23.07 0.00
CA ALA A 490 -11.35 -22.37 -1.28
C ALA A 490 -10.08 -22.67 -2.07
N LYS A 491 -10.10 -22.37 -3.37
CA LYS A 491 -8.95 -22.58 -4.26
C LYS A 491 -7.86 -21.52 -4.12
N ALA A 492 -8.21 -20.35 -3.58
CA ALA A 492 -7.30 -19.22 -3.37
C ALA A 492 -7.40 -18.71 -1.92
N PRO A 493 -6.38 -18.00 -1.43
CA PRO A 493 -6.42 -17.32 -0.13
C PRO A 493 -7.62 -16.41 0.00
N LEU A 494 -8.40 -16.58 1.08
CA LEU A 494 -9.56 -15.75 1.36
C LEU A 494 -9.14 -14.49 2.11
N ARG A 495 -9.67 -13.33 1.67
CA ARG A 495 -9.32 -12.01 2.20
C ARG A 495 -10.37 -11.42 3.10
N THR A 496 -11.63 -11.57 2.74
CA THR A 496 -12.75 -10.95 3.44
C THR A 496 -13.97 -11.85 3.41
N VAL A 497 -14.87 -11.66 4.36
CA VAL A 497 -16.11 -12.44 4.50
C VAL A 497 -17.24 -11.55 5.01
N ALA A 498 -18.43 -11.73 4.42
CA ALA A 498 -19.68 -11.15 4.90
C ALA A 498 -20.73 -12.26 5.11
N LEU A 499 -21.62 -12.04 6.07
CA LEU A 499 -22.71 -12.95 6.39
C LEU A 499 -24.04 -12.24 6.13
N SER A 500 -24.96 -12.90 5.43
CA SER A 500 -26.34 -12.46 5.34
C SER A 500 -27.09 -12.78 6.65
N ALA A 501 -27.90 -11.82 7.09
CA ALA A 501 -28.77 -11.98 8.26
C ALA A 501 -30.10 -12.63 7.89
N THR A 502 -30.57 -12.44 6.65
CA THR A 502 -31.88 -12.91 6.16
C THR A 502 -31.79 -14.25 5.45
N GLU A 503 -30.67 -14.56 4.81
CA GLU A 503 -30.43 -15.81 4.10
C GLU A 503 -29.34 -16.64 4.81
N PRO A 504 -29.40 -17.97 4.77
CA PRO A 504 -28.31 -18.82 5.28
C PRO A 504 -27.15 -18.84 4.30
N ALA A 505 -26.56 -17.66 4.03
CA ALA A 505 -25.55 -17.46 3.01
C ALA A 505 -24.34 -16.65 3.51
N LEU A 506 -23.17 -17.03 3.01
CA LEU A 506 -21.89 -16.35 3.22
C LEU A 506 -21.36 -15.85 1.89
N ILE A 507 -20.74 -14.70 1.89
CA ILE A 507 -20.03 -14.13 0.75
C ILE A 507 -18.56 -14.02 1.11
N THR A 508 -17.68 -14.53 0.26
CA THR A 508 -16.23 -14.41 0.45
C THR A 508 -15.58 -13.75 -0.75
N GLY A 509 -14.56 -12.94 -0.49
CA GLY A 509 -13.66 -12.40 -1.50
C GLY A 509 -12.25 -12.99 -1.35
N ASP A 510 -11.65 -13.36 -2.46
CA ASP A 510 -10.34 -14.00 -2.46
C ASP A 510 -9.24 -13.13 -3.09
N GLN A 511 -8.01 -13.63 -2.98
CA GLN A 511 -6.80 -12.99 -3.51
C GLN A 511 -6.79 -12.92 -5.04
N SER A 512 -7.55 -13.78 -5.75
CA SER A 512 -7.61 -13.80 -7.21
C SER A 512 -8.66 -12.83 -7.79
N GLY A 513 -9.42 -12.14 -6.92
CA GLY A 513 -10.50 -11.24 -7.31
C GLY A 513 -11.87 -11.93 -7.38
N GLN A 514 -11.95 -13.22 -7.05
CA GLN A 514 -13.21 -13.94 -7.12
C GLN A 514 -14.08 -13.65 -5.90
N VAL A 515 -15.34 -13.31 -6.13
CA VAL A 515 -16.40 -13.22 -5.11
C VAL A 515 -17.26 -14.47 -5.20
N THR A 516 -17.34 -15.23 -4.10
CA THR A 516 -18.03 -16.53 -4.05
C THR A 516 -19.12 -16.50 -2.98
N LEU A 517 -20.29 -17.02 -3.33
CA LEU A 517 -21.42 -17.24 -2.44
C LEU A 517 -21.41 -18.70 -1.94
N TRP A 518 -21.52 -18.88 -0.63
CA TRP A 518 -21.58 -20.18 0.04
C TRP A 518 -22.90 -20.33 0.75
N SER A 519 -23.46 -21.52 0.71
CA SER A 519 -24.67 -21.87 1.46
C SER A 519 -24.31 -22.41 2.84
N LEU A 520 -25.01 -21.95 3.87
CA LEU A 520 -24.93 -22.46 5.23
C LEU A 520 -25.90 -23.62 5.47
N THR A 521 -26.77 -23.97 4.51
CA THR A 521 -27.74 -25.03 4.62
C THR A 521 -27.15 -26.38 4.26
N ASP A 522 -26.46 -26.44 3.12
CA ASP A 522 -25.82 -27.65 2.58
C ASP A 522 -24.31 -27.61 2.64
N PHE A 523 -23.74 -26.49 3.15
CA PHE A 523 -22.30 -26.27 3.31
C PHE A 523 -21.52 -26.36 1.99
N ALA A 524 -22.13 -25.94 0.88
CA ALA A 524 -21.54 -25.99 -0.46
C ALA A 524 -21.27 -24.59 -1.06
N GLU A 525 -20.37 -24.54 -2.05
CA GLU A 525 -20.24 -23.39 -2.95
C GLU A 525 -21.53 -23.30 -3.80
N HIS A 526 -22.27 -22.20 -3.64
CA HIS A 526 -23.53 -22.01 -4.33
C HIS A 526 -23.34 -21.37 -5.72
N SER A 527 -22.61 -20.26 -5.78
CA SER A 527 -22.36 -19.56 -7.04
C SER A 527 -21.17 -18.60 -6.93
N LYS A 528 -20.63 -18.24 -8.08
CA LYS A 528 -19.68 -17.14 -8.24
C LYS A 528 -20.43 -15.91 -8.68
N LEU A 529 -20.29 -14.82 -7.92
CA LEU A 529 -21.02 -13.58 -8.19
C LEU A 529 -20.25 -12.68 -9.15
N ASP A 530 -18.94 -12.54 -8.96
CA ASP A 530 -18.14 -11.57 -9.67
C ASP A 530 -16.67 -11.98 -9.75
N GLN A 531 -15.95 -11.33 -10.63
CA GLN A 531 -14.50 -11.44 -10.70
C GLN A 531 -13.89 -10.05 -10.90
N HIS A 532 -13.41 -9.47 -9.82
CA HIS A 532 -12.53 -8.31 -9.84
C HIS A 532 -11.21 -8.63 -10.54
N GLN A 533 -10.50 -7.60 -10.97
CA GLN A 533 -9.23 -7.76 -11.68
C GLN A 533 -8.03 -7.98 -10.74
N ASP A 534 -8.20 -7.75 -9.43
CA ASP A 534 -7.21 -7.93 -8.36
C ASP A 534 -7.94 -8.37 -7.08
N ALA A 535 -7.19 -8.64 -6.01
CA ALA A 535 -7.70 -9.15 -4.74
C ALA A 535 -8.90 -8.35 -4.21
N VAL A 536 -9.94 -9.05 -3.81
CA VAL A 536 -11.08 -8.45 -3.10
C VAL A 536 -10.64 -8.14 -1.67
N SER A 537 -10.62 -6.87 -1.32
CA SER A 537 -10.14 -6.39 -0.02
C SER A 537 -11.24 -6.27 1.03
N ALA A 538 -12.46 -5.96 0.61
CA ALA A 538 -13.59 -5.74 1.49
C ALA A 538 -14.91 -6.17 0.85
N ILE A 539 -15.82 -6.64 1.68
CA ILE A 539 -17.21 -6.95 1.32
C ILE A 539 -18.11 -6.37 2.41
N ALA A 540 -19.17 -5.67 2.02
CA ALA A 540 -20.16 -5.13 2.93
C ALA A 540 -21.58 -5.44 2.43
N LEU A 541 -22.46 -5.90 3.33
CA LEU A 541 -23.89 -5.95 3.12
C LEU A 541 -24.55 -4.76 3.83
N SER A 542 -25.54 -4.15 3.19
CA SER A 542 -26.32 -3.10 3.87
C SER A 542 -27.16 -3.74 4.98
N PRO A 543 -27.41 -3.03 6.10
CA PRO A 543 -28.23 -3.56 7.20
C PRO A 543 -29.64 -3.99 6.81
N ASP A 544 -30.22 -3.37 5.78
CA ASP A 544 -31.52 -3.77 5.19
C ASP A 544 -31.40 -4.89 4.14
N GLU A 545 -30.17 -5.36 3.90
CA GLU A 545 -29.81 -6.38 2.91
C GLU A 545 -30.35 -6.16 1.48
N ARG A 546 -30.52 -4.88 1.10
CA ARG A 546 -30.86 -4.55 -0.28
C ARG A 546 -29.64 -4.41 -1.17
N TRP A 547 -28.47 -4.16 -0.57
CA TRP A 547 -27.24 -3.85 -1.27
C TRP A 547 -26.08 -4.70 -0.78
N LEU A 548 -25.29 -5.19 -1.73
CA LEU A 548 -23.98 -5.77 -1.50
C LEU A 548 -22.94 -4.89 -2.19
N ALA A 549 -21.87 -4.54 -1.50
CA ALA A 549 -20.71 -3.88 -2.07
C ALA A 549 -19.48 -4.77 -1.95
N THR A 550 -18.71 -4.90 -3.04
CA THR A 550 -17.44 -5.61 -3.07
C THR A 550 -16.36 -4.66 -3.55
N GLY A 551 -15.32 -4.47 -2.75
CA GLY A 551 -14.20 -3.56 -3.04
C GLY A 551 -12.91 -4.32 -3.28
N SER A 552 -12.12 -3.87 -4.24
CA SER A 552 -10.91 -4.56 -4.66
C SER A 552 -9.71 -3.62 -4.79
N ARG A 553 -8.53 -4.23 -4.79
CA ARG A 553 -7.28 -3.55 -5.14
C ARG A 553 -7.24 -3.07 -6.59
N ASP A 554 -8.12 -3.57 -7.46
CA ASP A 554 -8.32 -3.07 -8.82
C ASP A 554 -8.95 -1.67 -8.86
N ARG A 555 -9.22 -1.07 -7.67
CA ARG A 555 -9.76 0.29 -7.47
C ARG A 555 -11.27 0.40 -7.66
N GLU A 556 -11.93 -0.69 -7.99
CA GLU A 556 -13.35 -0.71 -8.24
C GLU A 556 -14.11 -1.20 -7.00
N ILE A 557 -15.29 -0.63 -6.82
CA ILE A 557 -16.31 -1.12 -5.92
C ILE A 557 -17.49 -1.53 -6.79
N HIS A 558 -17.79 -2.81 -6.79
CA HIS A 558 -18.96 -3.32 -7.48
C HIS A 558 -20.14 -3.33 -6.52
N LEU A 559 -21.20 -2.65 -6.90
CA LEU A 559 -22.42 -2.55 -6.12
C LEU A 559 -23.51 -3.39 -6.75
N TRP A 560 -24.13 -4.21 -5.94
CA TRP A 560 -25.15 -5.18 -6.33
C TRP A 560 -26.46 -4.88 -5.62
N GLN A 561 -27.56 -5.01 -6.34
CA GLN A 561 -28.85 -5.19 -5.73
C GLN A 561 -28.90 -6.62 -5.18
N TRP A 562 -29.08 -6.73 -3.86
CA TRP A 562 -29.07 -8.00 -3.14
C TRP A 562 -30.49 -8.41 -2.81
N GLN A 563 -31.03 -9.37 -3.55
CA GLN A 563 -32.34 -9.99 -3.30
C GLN A 563 -32.25 -11.49 -3.57
N PRO A 564 -32.99 -12.34 -2.86
CA PRO A 564 -32.90 -13.79 -3.00
C PRO A 564 -33.04 -14.30 -4.43
N ASP A 565 -33.99 -13.73 -5.17
CA ASP A 565 -34.35 -14.18 -6.53
C ASP A 565 -33.61 -13.41 -7.64
N GLU A 566 -33.01 -12.25 -7.33
CA GLU A 566 -32.33 -11.41 -8.33
C GLU A 566 -31.08 -10.73 -7.73
N ARG A 567 -29.89 -11.21 -8.10
CA ARG A 567 -28.61 -10.59 -7.76
C ARG A 567 -28.04 -9.93 -8.99
N ARG A 568 -28.19 -8.61 -9.06
CA ARG A 568 -27.79 -7.82 -10.23
C ARG A 568 -26.78 -6.73 -9.85
N GLN A 569 -25.67 -6.67 -10.59
CA GLN A 569 -24.75 -5.54 -10.50
C GLN A 569 -25.42 -4.27 -11.04
N VAL A 570 -25.47 -3.23 -10.22
CA VAL A 570 -26.16 -1.97 -10.55
C VAL A 570 -25.22 -0.80 -10.77
N ALA A 571 -24.01 -0.85 -10.21
CA ALA A 571 -23.02 0.21 -10.38
C ALA A 571 -21.59 -0.32 -10.20
N VAL A 572 -20.65 0.39 -10.80
CA VAL A 572 -19.23 0.29 -10.54
C VAL A 572 -18.76 1.69 -10.10
N LEU A 573 -18.31 1.78 -8.84
CA LEU A 573 -17.79 3.00 -8.24
C LEU A 573 -16.27 2.90 -8.22
N ARG A 574 -15.56 4.03 -8.23
CA ARG A 574 -14.10 4.00 -8.39
C ARG A 574 -13.38 4.91 -7.42
N HIS A 575 -12.28 4.41 -6.89
CA HIS A 575 -11.22 5.15 -6.23
C HIS A 575 -10.02 5.32 -7.15
N ASP A 576 -9.11 6.20 -6.79
CA ASP A 576 -7.87 6.40 -7.56
C ASP A 576 -6.81 5.31 -7.25
N TRP A 577 -6.94 4.63 -6.09
CA TRP A 577 -6.13 3.49 -5.68
C TRP A 577 -6.99 2.36 -5.12
N GLY A 578 -6.33 1.22 -4.82
CA GLY A 578 -7.02 0.02 -4.32
C GLY A 578 -7.86 0.31 -3.08
N VAL A 579 -9.10 -0.19 -3.12
CA VAL A 579 -10.06 -0.10 -2.01
C VAL A 579 -9.52 -0.91 -0.82
N ARG A 580 -9.67 -0.37 0.38
CA ARG A 580 -9.21 -0.98 1.63
C ARG A 580 -10.35 -1.60 2.42
N ASP A 581 -11.37 -0.80 2.67
CA ASP A 581 -12.49 -1.21 3.49
C ASP A 581 -13.79 -0.54 3.03
N LEU A 582 -14.90 -1.18 3.32
CA LEU A 582 -16.25 -0.80 2.96
C LEU A 582 -17.17 -0.97 4.15
N VAL A 583 -18.04 0.00 4.40
CA VAL A 583 -19.09 -0.12 5.41
C VAL A 583 -20.33 0.65 4.96
N PHE A 584 -21.50 0.05 5.12
CA PHE A 584 -22.76 0.77 5.00
C PHE A 584 -23.10 1.48 6.30
N THR A 585 -23.78 2.63 6.19
CA THR A 585 -24.37 3.27 7.36
C THR A 585 -25.50 2.42 7.95
N PRO A 586 -25.72 2.47 9.29
CA PRO A 586 -26.79 1.69 9.95
C PRO A 586 -28.19 1.90 9.37
N ASP A 587 -28.44 3.07 8.78
CA ASP A 587 -29.70 3.41 8.09
C ASP A 587 -29.75 2.93 6.64
N SER A 588 -28.71 2.24 6.15
CA SER A 588 -28.56 1.76 4.76
C SER A 588 -28.61 2.83 3.67
N GLN A 589 -28.47 4.14 4.02
CA GLN A 589 -28.59 5.24 3.07
C GLN A 589 -27.28 5.59 2.37
N ALA A 590 -26.15 5.24 2.96
CA ALA A 590 -24.84 5.53 2.40
C ALA A 590 -23.89 4.33 2.51
N LEU A 591 -23.00 4.23 1.53
CA LEU A 591 -21.81 3.40 1.57
C LEU A 591 -20.61 4.30 1.81
N ILE A 592 -19.75 3.93 2.76
CA ILE A 592 -18.49 4.60 3.04
C ILE A 592 -17.37 3.67 2.62
N SER A 593 -16.40 4.20 1.92
CA SER A 593 -15.24 3.44 1.45
C SER A 593 -13.95 4.14 1.82
N SER A 594 -12.95 3.37 2.20
CA SER A 594 -11.57 3.83 2.33
C SER A 594 -10.71 3.21 1.23
N ALA A 595 -9.71 3.94 0.80
CA ALA A 595 -8.77 3.43 -0.19
C ALA A 595 -7.34 3.90 0.07
N ALA A 596 -6.42 3.30 -0.67
CA ALA A 596 -5.02 3.62 -0.61
C ALA A 596 -4.68 4.98 -1.28
N ASP A 597 -5.66 5.68 -1.87
CA ASP A 597 -5.57 7.05 -2.40
C ASP A 597 -5.62 8.12 -1.30
N GLU A 598 -5.53 7.70 -0.03
CA GLU A 598 -5.60 8.60 1.13
C GLU A 598 -6.92 9.39 1.15
N THR A 599 -8.02 8.76 0.69
CA THR A 599 -9.36 9.33 0.76
C THR A 599 -10.36 8.38 1.39
N ILE A 600 -11.35 8.98 2.02
CA ILE A 600 -12.61 8.32 2.38
C ILE A 600 -13.68 8.93 1.49
N ARG A 601 -14.47 8.09 0.83
CA ARG A 601 -15.56 8.53 -0.05
C ARG A 601 -16.90 8.07 0.50
N VAL A 602 -17.89 8.97 0.43
CA VAL A 602 -19.26 8.69 0.79
C VAL A 602 -20.09 8.60 -0.48
N TRP A 603 -20.76 7.49 -0.66
CA TRP A 603 -21.60 7.19 -1.81
C TRP A 603 -23.05 7.08 -1.38
N GLN A 604 -23.97 7.68 -2.14
CA GLN A 604 -25.40 7.66 -1.84
C GLN A 604 -26.22 7.33 -3.08
N ALA A 605 -27.32 6.62 -2.86
CA ALA A 605 -28.30 6.38 -3.91
C ALA A 605 -28.95 7.70 -4.34
N THR A 606 -29.09 7.91 -5.62
CA THR A 606 -29.84 9.05 -6.15
C THR A 606 -31.32 8.82 -5.91
N PRO A 607 -32.07 9.74 -5.26
CA PRO A 607 -33.53 9.60 -5.16
C PRO A 607 -34.13 9.46 -6.56
N SER A 608 -34.92 8.42 -6.79
CA SER A 608 -35.72 8.27 -8.01
C SER A 608 -36.76 9.41 -8.05
N GLY A 609 -36.42 10.56 -8.69
CA GLY A 609 -37.39 11.65 -8.81
C GLY A 609 -36.85 13.04 -9.13
N GLN A 610 -35.57 13.24 -9.42
CA GLN A 610 -35.10 14.51 -9.99
C GLN A 610 -34.28 14.29 -11.27
N VAL A 611 -34.96 13.94 -12.35
CA VAL A 611 -34.49 14.29 -13.69
C VAL A 611 -34.78 15.78 -13.83
N GLY A 612 -33.74 16.61 -13.68
CA GLY A 612 -33.84 18.04 -13.85
C GLY A 612 -34.39 18.41 -15.22
N SER A 613 -35.40 19.24 -15.18
CA SER A 613 -35.93 20.00 -16.32
C SER A 613 -34.89 21.00 -16.82
#